data_b792107938ee3ac50e49525f53725717
#
_entry.id   b792107938ee3ac50e49525f53725717
#
_cell.length_a   1.000
_cell.length_b   1.000
_cell.length_c   1.000
_cell.angle_alpha   90.00
_cell.angle_beta   90.00
_cell.angle_gamma   90.00
#
_symmetry.space_group_name_H-M   'P 1'
#
loop_
_entity.id
_entity.type
_entity.pdbx_description
1 polymer ?
#
loop_
_entity_poly.entity_id
_entity_poly.type
_entity_poly.pdbx_seq_one_letter_code
_entity_poly.pdbx_strand_id
1 'polypeptide(L)'
;MIKLTQKWWGVVAVALLCFAPSAFANSNLTMTGAGNNVMDGVYVGPYYATVNGVANSPVICDDFADESYIGSSWNITTNNFSTLGSALWGNQTQNYEAAAWLTLQMLSLNGNSSNATQVGYLSFAIWSLFDKSALNGLNSTQLAGVDSWLSKVPSNLTPGEFANFVILTPQGCKNGPGSCPGQEFLMMVPEGGAAALYLLFAGLSCFGAMLLRRRRQAPSATSSMA
;
A
#
# COMPACT_ATOMS: atom_id res chain seq x y z
N MET A 1 49.41 -25.06 15.28
CA MET A 1 47.97 -25.43 15.15
C MET A 1 47.15 -24.31 15.75
N ILE A 2 46.48 -23.55 14.90
CA ILE A 2 45.69 -22.35 15.27
C ILE A 2 44.28 -22.83 15.60
N LYS A 3 43.85 -22.71 16.85
CA LYS A 3 42.48 -22.96 17.28
C LYS A 3 41.62 -21.73 16.95
N LEU A 4 41.18 -21.66 15.71
CA LEU A 4 40.14 -20.74 15.26
C LEU A 4 38.84 -21.56 15.14
N THR A 5 38.01 -21.53 16.16
CA THR A 5 36.65 -22.07 15.90
C THR A 5 35.76 -21.92 17.08
N GLN A 6 35.09 -21.04 17.48
CA GLN A 6 33.80 -21.20 18.22
C GLN A 6 33.02 -19.90 18.47
N LYS A 7 33.61 -18.74 18.11
CA LYS A 7 32.92 -17.44 18.39
C LYS A 7 32.16 -16.81 17.22
N TRP A 8 32.27 -17.39 16.03
CA TRP A 8 31.63 -16.79 14.83
C TRP A 8 30.28 -17.40 14.46
N TRP A 9 29.96 -18.60 14.95
CA TRP A 9 28.71 -19.28 14.63
C TRP A 9 27.45 -18.59 15.19
N GLY A 10 27.60 -17.91 16.33
CA GLY A 10 26.49 -17.19 16.94
C GLY A 10 26.03 -15.95 16.16
N VAL A 11 26.94 -15.27 15.44
CA VAL A 11 26.63 -14.06 14.68
C VAL A 11 25.97 -14.40 13.34
N VAL A 12 26.37 -15.50 12.72
CA VAL A 12 25.78 -15.97 11.44
C VAL A 12 24.36 -16.52 11.66
N ALA A 13 24.10 -17.19 12.78
CA ALA A 13 22.76 -17.72 13.09
C ALA A 13 21.72 -16.60 13.32
N VAL A 14 22.11 -15.50 13.95
CA VAL A 14 21.20 -14.34 14.16
C VAL A 14 20.89 -13.61 12.84
N ALA A 15 21.85 -13.53 11.91
CA ALA A 15 21.64 -12.90 10.61
C ALA A 15 20.70 -13.72 9.71
N LEU A 16 20.70 -15.05 9.81
CA LEU A 16 19.82 -15.92 9.00
C LEU A 16 18.36 -15.92 9.47
N LEU A 17 18.08 -15.62 10.73
CA LEU A 17 16.71 -15.53 11.26
C LEU A 17 15.96 -14.27 10.78
N CYS A 18 16.67 -13.24 10.29
CA CYS A 18 16.06 -12.02 9.78
C CYS A 18 15.53 -12.14 8.34
N PHE A 19 15.81 -13.23 7.63
CA PHE A 19 15.35 -13.49 6.26
C PHE A 19 14.27 -14.57 6.18
N ALA A 20 13.57 -14.87 7.28
CA ALA A 20 12.37 -15.69 7.16
C ALA A 20 11.38 -14.93 6.25
N PRO A 21 11.01 -15.50 5.08
CA PRO A 21 9.94 -14.90 4.29
C PRO A 21 8.72 -14.84 5.20
N SER A 22 8.14 -13.66 5.34
CA SER A 22 6.85 -13.51 6.01
C SER A 22 5.90 -14.48 5.32
N ALA A 23 5.57 -15.60 5.97
CA ALA A 23 4.49 -16.44 5.52
C ALA A 23 3.29 -15.51 5.43
N PHE A 24 2.77 -15.29 4.23
CA PHE A 24 1.58 -14.49 4.02
C PHE A 24 0.44 -15.17 4.77
N ALA A 25 0.20 -14.74 5.99
CA ALA A 25 -1.07 -14.96 6.63
C ALA A 25 -2.13 -14.44 5.66
N ASN A 26 -3.27 -15.12 5.52
CA ASN A 26 -4.35 -14.69 4.65
C ASN A 26 -4.56 -13.19 4.83
N SER A 27 -4.22 -12.42 3.78
CA SER A 27 -4.41 -10.99 3.79
C SER A 27 -5.90 -10.72 3.80
N ASN A 28 -6.35 -9.84 4.70
CA ASN A 28 -7.77 -9.55 4.90
C ASN A 28 -8.00 -8.05 4.88
N LEU A 29 -9.15 -7.66 4.34
CA LEU A 29 -9.66 -6.31 4.38
C LEU A 29 -11.04 -6.31 5.04
N THR A 30 -11.26 -5.36 5.96
CA THR A 30 -12.57 -5.09 6.56
C THR A 30 -12.91 -3.63 6.36
N MET A 31 -14.01 -3.33 5.71
CA MET A 31 -14.49 -1.97 5.53
C MET A 31 -14.95 -1.36 6.85
N THR A 32 -14.41 -0.19 7.20
CA THR A 32 -14.72 0.48 8.48
C THR A 32 -15.38 1.84 8.30
N GLY A 33 -15.31 2.44 7.10
CA GLY A 33 -15.94 3.72 6.80
C GLY A 33 -15.94 4.05 5.33
N ALA A 34 -16.89 4.90 4.90
CA ALA A 34 -17.06 5.36 3.53
C ALA A 34 -16.84 6.88 3.37
N GLY A 35 -16.31 7.57 4.38
CA GLY A 35 -16.29 9.03 4.37
C GLY A 35 -17.73 9.61 4.32
N ASN A 36 -17.85 10.94 4.08
CA ASN A 36 -19.14 11.63 4.06
C ASN A 36 -19.50 12.20 2.69
N ASN A 37 -18.66 11.96 1.67
CA ASN A 37 -18.90 12.51 0.34
C ASN A 37 -19.82 11.57 -0.45
N VAL A 38 -20.80 12.14 -1.12
CA VAL A 38 -21.75 11.43 -1.98
C VAL A 38 -21.84 12.17 -3.31
N MET A 39 -21.82 11.44 -4.41
CA MET A 39 -22.10 11.96 -5.75
C MET A 39 -22.92 10.93 -6.51
N ASP A 40 -23.96 11.37 -7.21
CA ASP A 40 -24.88 10.52 -7.94
C ASP A 40 -25.48 9.35 -7.12
N GLY A 41 -25.74 9.60 -5.83
CA GLY A 41 -26.32 8.61 -4.91
C GLY A 41 -25.36 7.56 -4.36
N VAL A 42 -24.09 7.58 -4.75
CA VAL A 42 -23.08 6.64 -4.24
C VAL A 42 -22.04 7.37 -3.38
N TYR A 43 -21.49 6.65 -2.40
CA TYR A 43 -20.34 7.16 -1.65
C TYR A 43 -19.13 7.27 -2.56
N VAL A 44 -18.37 8.36 -2.40
CA VAL A 44 -17.14 8.64 -3.15
C VAL A 44 -15.96 8.78 -2.19
N GLY A 45 -14.84 8.13 -2.53
CA GLY A 45 -13.68 7.93 -1.66
C GLY A 45 -12.90 9.18 -1.30
N PRO A 46 -11.93 9.12 -0.35
CA PRO A 46 -11.38 7.88 0.18
C PRO A 46 -12.32 7.16 1.14
N TYR A 47 -12.23 5.84 1.12
CA TYR A 47 -12.85 4.94 2.10
C TYR A 47 -11.82 4.61 3.19
N TYR A 48 -12.28 3.95 4.26
CA TYR A 48 -11.42 3.51 5.35
C TYR A 48 -11.64 2.02 5.60
N ALA A 49 -10.52 1.32 5.82
CA ALA A 49 -10.54 -0.11 6.08
C ALA A 49 -9.53 -0.49 7.17
N THR A 50 -9.73 -1.65 7.77
CA THR A 50 -8.68 -2.38 8.46
C THR A 50 -8.06 -3.34 7.45
N VAL A 51 -6.77 -3.16 7.14
CA VAL A 51 -6.02 -3.98 6.18
C VAL A 51 -4.92 -4.72 6.93
N ASN A 52 -4.98 -6.05 6.95
CA ASN A 52 -4.01 -6.88 7.66
C ASN A 52 -3.81 -6.48 9.14
N GLY A 53 -4.89 -6.08 9.81
CA GLY A 53 -4.87 -5.61 11.20
C GLY A 53 -4.49 -4.15 11.39
N VAL A 54 -4.08 -3.42 10.35
CA VAL A 54 -3.82 -1.98 10.40
C VAL A 54 -5.12 -1.23 10.21
N ALA A 55 -5.63 -0.61 11.29
CA ALA A 55 -6.89 0.11 11.29
C ALA A 55 -6.77 1.49 10.60
N ASN A 56 -7.93 2.01 10.15
CA ASN A 56 -8.07 3.34 9.55
C ASN A 56 -7.17 3.59 8.33
N SER A 57 -6.84 2.53 7.59
CA SER A 57 -6.09 2.65 6.33
C SER A 57 -6.98 3.30 5.27
N PRO A 58 -6.58 4.45 4.67
CA PRO A 58 -7.31 5.02 3.56
C PRO A 58 -7.14 4.15 2.32
N VAL A 59 -8.26 3.78 1.69
CA VAL A 59 -8.32 2.97 0.48
C VAL A 59 -9.18 3.66 -0.56
N ILE A 60 -8.82 3.54 -1.83
CA ILE A 60 -9.51 4.17 -2.96
C ILE A 60 -10.04 3.08 -3.88
N CYS A 61 -11.35 3.04 -4.05
CA CYS A 61 -12.01 2.06 -4.90
C CYS A 61 -11.72 2.35 -6.38
N ASP A 62 -11.34 1.33 -7.13
CA ASP A 62 -11.20 1.32 -8.59
C ASP A 62 -12.21 0.39 -9.29
N ASP A 63 -13.09 -0.22 -8.50
CA ASP A 63 -14.07 -1.19 -8.93
C ASP A 63 -15.51 -0.65 -8.74
N PHE A 64 -16.17 -0.29 -9.84
CA PHE A 64 -17.56 0.16 -9.84
C PHE A 64 -18.56 -1.00 -10.00
N ALA A 65 -18.09 -2.17 -10.43
CA ALA A 65 -18.94 -3.31 -10.76
C ALA A 65 -19.40 -4.12 -9.54
N ASP A 66 -18.61 -4.13 -8.47
CA ASP A 66 -18.92 -4.82 -7.22
C ASP A 66 -19.30 -3.82 -6.10
N GLU A 67 -19.90 -4.30 -5.03
CA GLU A 67 -20.31 -3.49 -3.89
C GLU A 67 -19.61 -3.92 -2.60
N SER A 68 -19.34 -2.95 -1.74
CA SER A 68 -18.78 -3.16 -0.41
C SER A 68 -19.59 -2.42 0.64
N TYR A 69 -19.85 -3.06 1.78
CA TYR A 69 -20.61 -2.48 2.87
C TYR A 69 -19.73 -2.30 4.11
N ILE A 70 -19.99 -1.26 4.89
CA ILE A 70 -19.31 -1.05 6.18
C ILE A 70 -19.56 -2.27 7.08
N GLY A 71 -18.48 -2.83 7.63
CA GLY A 71 -18.50 -4.06 8.42
C GLY A 71 -18.26 -5.33 7.60
N SER A 72 -18.33 -5.29 6.27
CA SER A 72 -17.98 -6.44 5.42
C SER A 72 -16.47 -6.71 5.44
N SER A 73 -16.13 -7.98 5.34
CA SER A 73 -14.73 -8.45 5.39
C SER A 73 -14.51 -9.56 4.38
N TRP A 74 -13.38 -9.52 3.67
CA TRP A 74 -13.00 -10.55 2.70
C TRP A 74 -11.49 -10.73 2.62
N ASN A 75 -11.08 -11.87 2.12
CA ASN A 75 -9.68 -12.14 1.83
C ASN A 75 -9.24 -11.38 0.57
N ILE A 76 -8.02 -10.87 0.59
CA ILE A 76 -7.42 -10.12 -0.51
C ILE A 76 -6.10 -10.75 -0.95
N THR A 77 -5.77 -10.52 -2.22
CA THR A 77 -4.43 -10.64 -2.76
C THR A 77 -3.85 -9.22 -2.85
N THR A 78 -2.64 -9.04 -2.33
CA THR A 78 -1.94 -7.76 -2.47
C THR A 78 -1.07 -7.81 -3.73
N ASN A 79 -1.39 -6.97 -4.68
CA ASN A 79 -0.67 -6.78 -5.93
C ASN A 79 0.13 -5.47 -5.90
N ASN A 80 1.13 -5.37 -6.75
CA ASN A 80 1.84 -4.13 -7.07
C ASN A 80 1.96 -4.02 -8.59
N PHE A 81 2.56 -2.97 -9.09
CA PHE A 81 2.68 -2.74 -10.54
C PHE A 81 3.48 -3.81 -11.30
N SER A 82 4.23 -4.70 -10.61
CA SER A 82 4.91 -5.85 -11.22
C SER A 82 4.08 -7.14 -11.20
N THR A 83 2.98 -7.17 -10.46
CA THR A 83 2.12 -8.36 -10.26
C THR A 83 0.66 -8.13 -10.68
N LEU A 84 0.39 -7.16 -11.54
CA LEU A 84 -0.96 -6.78 -11.99
C LEU A 84 -1.74 -7.91 -12.67
N GLY A 85 -1.08 -8.96 -13.17
CA GLY A 85 -1.75 -10.08 -13.80
C GLY A 85 -2.75 -10.81 -12.90
N SER A 86 -2.66 -10.66 -11.58
CA SER A 86 -3.61 -11.19 -10.59
C SER A 86 -4.54 -10.12 -9.99
N ALA A 87 -4.48 -8.89 -10.45
CA ALA A 87 -5.45 -7.84 -10.13
C ALA A 87 -6.77 -8.07 -10.87
N LEU A 88 -7.85 -7.48 -10.38
CA LEU A 88 -9.21 -7.68 -10.91
C LEU A 88 -9.31 -7.33 -12.41
N TRP A 89 -8.65 -6.25 -12.81
CA TRP A 89 -8.64 -5.74 -14.18
C TRP A 89 -7.42 -6.22 -14.98
N GLY A 90 -6.64 -7.15 -14.42
CA GLY A 90 -5.49 -7.78 -15.09
C GLY A 90 -4.36 -6.80 -15.40
N ASN A 91 -3.68 -7.02 -16.53
CA ASN A 91 -2.50 -6.26 -16.93
C ASN A 91 -2.80 -4.88 -17.56
N GLN A 92 -3.82 -4.17 -17.08
CA GLN A 92 -4.14 -2.80 -17.53
C GLN A 92 -3.22 -1.77 -16.87
N THR A 93 -1.91 -1.91 -17.05
CA THR A 93 -0.88 -1.12 -16.35
C THR A 93 -1.12 0.38 -16.46
N GLN A 94 -1.41 0.90 -17.66
CA GLN A 94 -1.65 2.33 -17.87
C GLN A 94 -2.88 2.85 -17.10
N ASN A 95 -3.94 2.05 -17.00
CA ASN A 95 -5.13 2.42 -16.23
C ASN A 95 -4.81 2.44 -14.72
N TYR A 96 -4.05 1.45 -14.22
CA TYR A 96 -3.63 1.45 -12.81
C TYR A 96 -2.66 2.60 -12.48
N GLU A 97 -1.75 2.96 -13.37
CA GLU A 97 -0.88 4.14 -13.23
C GLU A 97 -1.71 5.43 -13.16
N ALA A 98 -2.67 5.59 -14.07
CA ALA A 98 -3.60 6.71 -14.08
C ALA A 98 -4.45 6.75 -12.79
N ALA A 99 -4.97 5.61 -12.34
CA ALA A 99 -5.73 5.48 -11.09
C ALA A 99 -4.87 5.85 -9.88
N ALA A 100 -3.61 5.42 -9.81
CA ALA A 100 -2.70 5.79 -8.74
C ALA A 100 -2.38 7.29 -8.75
N TRP A 101 -2.18 7.89 -9.91
CA TRP A 101 -1.99 9.35 -10.03
C TRP A 101 -3.22 10.12 -9.55
N LEU A 102 -4.43 9.73 -9.99
CA LEU A 102 -5.69 10.33 -9.55
C LEU A 102 -5.92 10.13 -8.04
N THR A 103 -5.51 8.98 -7.50
CA THR A 103 -5.53 8.70 -6.05
C THR A 103 -4.68 9.70 -5.27
N LEU A 104 -3.46 10.03 -5.74
CA LEU A 104 -2.63 11.06 -5.11
C LEU A 104 -3.32 12.43 -5.10
N GLN A 105 -4.00 12.80 -6.21
CA GLN A 105 -4.76 14.05 -6.26
C GLN A 105 -5.91 14.01 -5.24
N MET A 106 -6.66 12.91 -5.17
CA MET A 106 -7.75 12.73 -4.21
C MET A 106 -7.26 12.85 -2.77
N LEU A 107 -6.18 12.19 -2.41
CA LEU A 107 -5.62 12.24 -1.05
C LEU A 107 -5.13 13.64 -0.69
N SER A 108 -4.63 14.42 -1.65
CA SER A 108 -4.21 15.82 -1.43
C SER A 108 -5.39 16.76 -1.12
N LEU A 109 -6.58 16.41 -1.59
CA LEU A 109 -7.82 17.18 -1.39
C LEU A 109 -8.62 16.71 -0.16
N ASN A 110 -8.27 15.53 0.39
CA ASN A 110 -9.00 14.92 1.49
C ASN A 110 -8.92 15.77 2.77
N GLY A 111 -9.98 15.68 3.58
CA GLY A 111 -10.07 16.41 4.86
C GLY A 111 -10.60 17.84 4.75
N ASN A 112 -10.84 18.37 3.55
CA ASN A 112 -11.48 19.67 3.34
C ASN A 112 -12.85 19.48 2.67
N SER A 113 -13.92 19.76 3.39
CA SER A 113 -15.31 19.62 2.89
C SER A 113 -15.61 20.44 1.65
N SER A 114 -14.89 21.55 1.41
CA SER A 114 -15.04 22.35 0.20
C SER A 114 -14.63 21.60 -1.07
N ASN A 115 -13.86 20.54 -0.94
CA ASN A 115 -13.36 19.70 -2.03
C ASN A 115 -14.26 18.49 -2.34
N ALA A 116 -15.39 18.32 -1.65
CA ALA A 116 -16.27 17.14 -1.81
C ALA A 116 -16.64 16.86 -3.28
N THR A 117 -16.99 17.88 -4.03
CA THR A 117 -17.31 17.76 -5.47
C THR A 117 -16.09 17.27 -6.28
N GLN A 118 -14.90 17.78 -6.00
CA GLN A 118 -13.68 17.37 -6.70
C GLN A 118 -13.30 15.92 -6.37
N VAL A 119 -13.46 15.52 -5.11
CA VAL A 119 -13.29 14.12 -4.67
C VAL A 119 -14.27 13.20 -5.40
N GLY A 120 -15.51 13.63 -5.58
CA GLY A 120 -16.49 12.92 -6.40
C GLY A 120 -16.04 12.73 -7.84
N TYR A 121 -15.62 13.79 -8.51
CA TYR A 121 -15.11 13.72 -9.89
C TYR A 121 -13.91 12.77 -10.01
N LEU A 122 -12.99 12.78 -9.03
CA LEU A 122 -11.83 11.89 -8.99
C LEU A 122 -12.24 10.42 -8.84
N SER A 123 -13.24 10.11 -7.98
CA SER A 123 -13.73 8.73 -7.85
C SER A 123 -14.31 8.21 -9.15
N PHE A 124 -15.17 8.99 -9.79
CA PHE A 124 -15.75 8.61 -11.09
C PHE A 124 -14.71 8.56 -12.21
N ALA A 125 -13.69 9.42 -12.17
CA ALA A 125 -12.56 9.35 -13.10
C ALA A 125 -11.80 8.02 -12.94
N ILE A 126 -11.48 7.61 -11.71
CA ILE A 126 -10.81 6.33 -11.42
C ILE A 126 -11.67 5.16 -11.91
N TRP A 127 -12.93 5.08 -11.51
CA TRP A 127 -13.83 4.00 -11.95
C TRP A 127 -13.94 3.92 -13.46
N SER A 128 -14.05 5.06 -14.14
CA SER A 128 -14.22 5.10 -15.61
C SER A 128 -12.99 4.63 -16.39
N LEU A 129 -11.81 4.52 -15.77
CA LEU A 129 -10.63 3.92 -16.39
C LEU A 129 -10.86 2.42 -16.68
N PHE A 130 -11.63 1.76 -15.82
CA PHE A 130 -11.87 0.32 -15.85
C PHE A 130 -13.27 -0.02 -16.34
N ASP A 131 -14.28 0.71 -15.89
CA ASP A 131 -15.68 0.51 -16.25
C ASP A 131 -16.35 1.84 -16.67
N LYS A 132 -16.59 2.00 -17.97
CA LYS A 132 -17.27 3.18 -18.51
C LYS A 132 -18.72 3.32 -18.06
N SER A 133 -19.34 2.24 -17.59
CA SER A 133 -20.73 2.29 -17.08
C SER A 133 -20.86 3.16 -15.83
N ALA A 134 -19.79 3.39 -15.09
CA ALA A 134 -19.73 4.32 -13.97
C ALA A 134 -20.20 5.73 -14.33
N LEU A 135 -20.07 6.14 -15.59
CA LEU A 135 -20.45 7.48 -16.04
C LEU A 135 -21.95 7.63 -16.39
N ASN A 136 -22.73 6.53 -16.47
CA ASN A 136 -24.08 6.53 -17.04
C ASN A 136 -25.11 7.39 -16.27
N GLY A 137 -24.91 7.56 -14.93
CA GLY A 137 -25.82 8.37 -14.09
C GLY A 137 -25.47 9.86 -14.06
N LEU A 138 -24.27 10.25 -14.50
CA LEU A 138 -23.75 11.60 -14.33
C LEU A 138 -24.42 12.62 -15.26
N ASN A 139 -24.73 13.80 -14.72
CA ASN A 139 -25.16 14.93 -15.53
C ASN A 139 -23.98 15.59 -16.28
N SER A 140 -24.26 16.50 -17.21
CA SER A 140 -23.25 17.14 -18.06
C SER A 140 -22.16 17.89 -17.29
N THR A 141 -22.50 18.52 -16.16
CA THR A 141 -21.53 19.23 -15.30
C THR A 141 -20.59 18.23 -14.59
N GLN A 142 -21.14 17.13 -14.11
CA GLN A 142 -20.35 16.06 -13.47
C GLN A 142 -19.42 15.40 -14.50
N LEU A 143 -19.92 15.07 -15.69
CA LEU A 143 -19.12 14.53 -16.79
C LEU A 143 -17.96 15.47 -17.15
N ALA A 144 -18.24 16.77 -17.32
CA ALA A 144 -17.16 17.73 -17.59
C ALA A 144 -16.12 17.81 -16.47
N GLY A 145 -16.54 17.65 -15.21
CA GLY A 145 -15.63 17.57 -14.06
C GLY A 145 -14.73 16.33 -14.09
N VAL A 146 -15.31 15.17 -14.41
CA VAL A 146 -14.57 13.90 -14.58
C VAL A 146 -13.58 14.02 -15.74
N ASP A 147 -14.01 14.49 -16.91
CA ASP A 147 -13.16 14.67 -18.10
C ASP A 147 -12.01 15.66 -17.83
N SER A 148 -12.27 16.70 -17.04
CA SER A 148 -11.23 17.63 -16.62
C SER A 148 -10.13 16.96 -15.80
N TRP A 149 -10.44 15.96 -14.98
CA TRP A 149 -9.43 15.21 -14.23
C TRP A 149 -8.71 14.19 -15.11
N LEU A 150 -9.43 13.46 -15.95
CA LEU A 150 -8.84 12.51 -16.89
C LEU A 150 -7.85 13.20 -17.85
N SER A 151 -8.18 14.40 -18.32
CA SER A 151 -7.30 15.18 -19.23
C SER A 151 -6.01 15.67 -18.56
N LYS A 152 -5.93 15.71 -17.24
CA LYS A 152 -4.73 16.08 -16.49
C LYS A 152 -3.80 14.92 -16.21
N VAL A 153 -4.23 13.68 -16.44
CA VAL A 153 -3.37 12.49 -16.24
C VAL A 153 -2.19 12.59 -17.20
N PRO A 154 -0.94 12.56 -16.70
CA PRO A 154 0.23 12.60 -17.56
C PRO A 154 0.29 11.37 -18.49
N SER A 155 0.74 11.57 -19.72
CA SER A 155 0.83 10.49 -20.71
C SER A 155 2.10 9.62 -20.56
N ASN A 156 3.03 10.02 -19.71
CA ASN A 156 4.34 9.40 -19.53
C ASN A 156 4.56 8.83 -18.14
N LEU A 157 3.49 8.42 -17.46
CA LEU A 157 3.56 7.75 -16.17
C LEU A 157 4.36 6.44 -16.28
N THR A 158 5.04 6.07 -15.20
CA THR A 158 5.80 4.82 -15.11
C THR A 158 5.50 4.07 -13.81
N PRO A 159 5.51 2.72 -13.81
CA PRO A 159 5.26 1.93 -12.60
C PRO A 159 6.15 2.29 -11.41
N GLY A 160 7.38 2.74 -11.67
CA GLY A 160 8.35 3.12 -10.64
C GLY A 160 7.91 4.33 -9.80
N GLU A 161 7.10 5.22 -10.36
CA GLU A 161 6.56 6.38 -9.65
C GLU A 161 5.55 5.99 -8.56
N PHE A 162 4.98 4.80 -8.66
CA PHE A 162 3.95 4.26 -7.78
C PHE A 162 4.42 3.03 -7.00
N ALA A 163 5.74 2.93 -6.75
CA ALA A 163 6.32 1.78 -6.03
C ALA A 163 5.76 1.62 -4.60
N ASN A 164 5.22 2.69 -4.02
CA ASN A 164 4.57 2.71 -2.71
C ASN A 164 3.06 2.45 -2.77
N PHE A 165 2.51 2.11 -3.94
CA PHE A 165 1.11 1.69 -4.06
C PHE A 165 0.99 0.17 -4.09
N VAL A 166 -0.10 -0.30 -3.50
CA VAL A 166 -0.57 -1.68 -3.60
C VAL A 166 -2.03 -1.70 -4.05
N ILE A 167 -2.38 -2.76 -4.78
CA ILE A 167 -3.73 -3.06 -5.22
C ILE A 167 -4.23 -4.22 -4.36
N LEU A 168 -5.36 -4.02 -3.69
CA LEU A 168 -5.96 -4.95 -2.76
C LEU A 168 -7.12 -5.65 -3.48
N THR A 169 -6.80 -6.73 -4.19
CA THR A 169 -7.74 -7.48 -5.03
C THR A 169 -8.49 -8.50 -4.20
N PRO A 170 -9.84 -8.53 -4.22
CA PRO A 170 -10.62 -9.54 -3.52
C PRO A 170 -10.35 -10.93 -4.06
N GLN A 171 -10.26 -11.91 -3.14
CA GLN A 171 -10.19 -13.33 -3.52
C GLN A 171 -11.59 -13.91 -3.67
N GLY A 172 -11.74 -14.88 -4.58
CA GLY A 172 -12.99 -15.61 -4.77
C GLY A 172 -13.96 -14.96 -5.75
N CYS A 173 -13.50 -14.02 -6.58
CA CYS A 173 -14.26 -13.57 -7.75
C CYS A 173 -14.48 -14.76 -8.71
N LYS A 174 -15.75 -15.08 -9.01
CA LYS A 174 -16.06 -16.27 -9.80
C LYS A 174 -15.90 -16.05 -11.29
N ASN A 175 -16.26 -14.88 -11.79
CA ASN A 175 -16.30 -14.53 -13.21
C ASN A 175 -15.72 -13.14 -13.51
N GLY A 176 -14.78 -12.65 -12.68
CA GLY A 176 -14.23 -11.31 -12.77
C GLY A 176 -15.13 -10.25 -12.11
N PRO A 177 -15.03 -8.98 -12.51
CA PRO A 177 -15.78 -7.87 -11.93
C PRO A 177 -17.30 -8.14 -11.93
N GLY A 178 -18.00 -7.65 -10.89
CA GLY A 178 -19.42 -7.88 -10.67
C GLY A 178 -19.76 -9.26 -10.04
N SER A 179 -18.74 -10.03 -9.63
CA SER A 179 -18.96 -11.35 -9.00
C SER A 179 -18.06 -11.58 -7.78
N CYS A 180 -17.45 -10.52 -7.26
CA CYS A 180 -16.51 -10.56 -6.16
C CYS A 180 -17.22 -10.43 -4.80
N PRO A 181 -16.61 -10.91 -3.70
CA PRO A 181 -17.16 -10.75 -2.35
C PRO A 181 -17.06 -9.30 -1.83
N GLY A 182 -16.37 -8.42 -2.54
CA GLY A 182 -16.18 -7.01 -2.26
C GLY A 182 -15.37 -6.36 -3.37
N GLN A 183 -15.21 -5.05 -3.30
CA GLN A 183 -14.52 -4.24 -4.31
C GLN A 183 -13.00 -4.37 -4.23
N GLU A 184 -12.32 -4.09 -5.34
CA GLU A 184 -10.88 -3.85 -5.40
C GLU A 184 -10.55 -2.41 -4.96
N PHE A 185 -9.39 -2.24 -4.34
CA PHE A 185 -8.94 -0.94 -3.84
C PHE A 185 -7.46 -0.70 -4.10
N LEU A 186 -7.12 0.56 -4.40
CA LEU A 186 -5.75 1.06 -4.30
C LEU A 186 -5.48 1.56 -2.87
N MET A 187 -4.28 1.29 -2.37
CA MET A 187 -3.79 1.80 -1.10
C MET A 187 -2.35 2.30 -1.22
N MET A 188 -2.07 3.47 -0.68
CA MET A 188 -0.70 3.93 -0.54
C MET A 188 -0.10 3.38 0.76
N VAL A 189 1.01 2.66 0.64
CA VAL A 189 1.76 2.13 1.79
C VAL A 189 2.78 3.18 2.21
N PRO A 190 2.78 3.64 3.47
CA PRO A 190 3.80 4.57 3.95
C PRO A 190 5.20 3.96 3.81
N GLU A 191 6.15 4.73 3.30
CA GLU A 191 7.55 4.28 3.07
C GLU A 191 8.32 3.97 4.37
N GLY A 192 7.67 4.00 5.53
CA GLY A 192 8.31 3.88 6.85
C GLY A 192 8.95 2.53 7.16
N GLY A 193 8.55 1.43 6.49
CA GLY A 193 9.03 0.08 6.81
C GLY A 193 10.52 -0.12 6.48
N ALA A 194 10.95 0.30 5.30
CA ALA A 194 12.34 0.18 4.88
C ALA A 194 13.26 1.13 5.67
N ALA A 195 12.84 2.39 5.86
CA ALA A 195 13.61 3.38 6.63
C ALA A 195 13.80 2.95 8.09
N ALA A 196 12.79 2.41 8.74
CA ALA A 196 12.89 1.88 10.11
C ALA A 196 13.87 0.71 10.20
N LEU A 197 13.86 -0.19 9.21
CA LEU A 197 14.83 -1.30 9.12
C LEU A 197 16.25 -0.78 8.89
N TYR A 198 16.47 0.16 7.99
CA TYR A 198 17.79 0.76 7.77
C TYR A 198 18.31 1.47 9.03
N LEU A 199 17.46 2.21 9.74
CA LEU A 199 17.81 2.85 11.02
C LEU A 199 18.15 1.81 12.11
N LEU A 200 17.41 0.70 12.17
CA LEU A 200 17.70 -0.39 13.10
C LEU A 200 19.05 -1.03 12.79
N PHE A 201 19.34 -1.34 11.52
CA PHE A 201 20.62 -1.93 11.12
C PHE A 201 21.79 -0.96 11.32
N ALA A 202 21.62 0.31 11.00
CA ALA A 202 22.62 1.35 11.26
C ALA A 202 22.88 1.49 12.76
N GLY A 203 21.83 1.52 13.60
CA GLY A 203 21.93 1.57 15.05
C GLY A 203 22.65 0.37 15.64
N LEU A 204 22.31 -0.85 15.22
CA LEU A 204 22.98 -2.08 15.66
C LEU A 204 24.45 -2.12 15.25
N SER A 205 24.79 -1.66 14.05
CA SER A 205 26.16 -1.59 13.55
C SER A 205 27.00 -0.60 14.36
N CYS A 206 26.46 0.58 14.66
CA CYS A 206 27.12 1.59 15.50
C CYS A 206 27.34 1.09 16.94
N PHE A 207 26.30 0.44 17.50
CA PHE A 207 26.38 -0.10 18.86
C PHE A 207 27.40 -1.25 18.97
N GLY A 208 27.43 -2.14 17.97
CA GLY A 208 28.43 -3.21 17.85
C GLY A 208 29.85 -2.67 17.78
N ALA A 209 30.08 -1.64 16.96
CA ALA A 209 31.40 -0.98 16.86
C ALA A 209 31.85 -0.32 18.18
N MET A 210 30.90 0.32 18.90
CA MET A 210 31.19 0.90 20.23
C MET A 210 31.62 -0.16 21.29
N LEU A 211 30.91 -1.28 21.30
CA LEU A 211 31.24 -2.39 22.22
C LEU A 211 32.62 -3.00 21.93
N LEU A 212 32.96 -3.15 20.64
CA LEU A 212 34.28 -3.66 20.23
C LEU A 212 35.41 -2.68 20.61
N ARG A 213 35.18 -1.37 20.49
CA ARG A 213 36.16 -0.34 20.87
C ARG A 213 36.39 -0.31 22.38
N ARG A 214 35.34 -0.45 23.20
CA ARG A 214 35.46 -0.55 24.66
C ARG A 214 36.28 -1.77 25.11
N ARG A 215 36.10 -2.94 24.48
CA ARG A 215 36.86 -4.15 24.78
C ARG A 215 38.35 -4.04 24.46
N ARG A 216 38.74 -3.25 23.46
CA ARG A 216 40.15 -3.01 23.10
C ARG A 216 40.87 -2.02 24.02
N GLN A 217 40.12 -1.20 24.76
CA GLN A 217 40.66 -0.18 25.69
C GLN A 217 40.71 -0.65 27.14
N ALA A 218 40.28 -1.86 27.45
CA ALA A 218 40.44 -2.42 28.79
C ALA A 218 41.95 -2.63 29.08
N PRO A 219 42.54 -1.96 30.07
CA PRO A 219 43.95 -2.09 30.36
C PRO A 219 44.27 -3.53 30.82
N SER A 220 45.30 -4.11 30.22
CA SER A 220 45.88 -5.36 30.74
C SER A 220 46.32 -5.12 32.16
N ALA A 221 45.69 -5.77 33.11
CA ALA A 221 46.16 -5.78 34.50
C ALA A 221 47.53 -6.48 34.50
N THR A 222 48.58 -5.69 34.49
CA THR A 222 49.94 -6.16 34.74
C THR A 222 49.98 -6.64 36.18
N SER A 223 50.02 -7.97 36.38
CA SER A 223 50.32 -8.60 37.65
C SER A 223 51.77 -8.29 38.00
N SER A 224 51.95 -7.32 38.87
CA SER A 224 53.27 -7.14 39.58
C SER A 224 53.25 -8.06 40.78
N MET A 225 53.92 -9.22 40.63
CA MET A 225 54.37 -10.00 41.76
C MET A 225 55.77 -9.53 42.09
N ALA A 226 55.90 -8.93 43.24
CA ALA A 226 57.18 -8.78 43.98
C ALA A 226 57.27 -9.83 45.07
#